data_effd0e42129a30024c1f2b6a27bfba2c
#
_entry.id   effd0e42129a30024c1f2b6a27bfba2c
#
_cell.length_a   1.000
_cell.length_b   1.000
_cell.length_c   1.000
_cell.angle_alpha   90.00
_cell.angle_beta   90.00
_cell.angle_gamma   90.00
#
_symmetry.space_group_name_H-M   'P 1'
#
loop_
_entity.id
_entity.type
_entity.pdbx_description
1 polymer ?
#
loop_
_entity_poly.entity_id
_entity_poly.type
_entity_poly.pdbx_seq_one_letter_code
_entity_poly.pdbx_strand_id
1 'polypeptide(L)'
;RYRENENIMLASDSREKLEPLLDSLRQDCMAGKIIGSIRGNVTIRTGFFGSSVMIPTAYTFEGGAVWDDFEIRMGSRLDDITLLEELFHTHQCSGKTPEEYRGMRLNNEIEAKLCWYMYRLKIGNTTGFEKNLGGSEGRDAFNNLYECILSKDTGTERFNDAYRDAADVLR
;
A
#
# COMPACT_ATOMS: atom_id res chain seq x y z
N ARG A 1 22.68 0.77 3.99
CA ARG A 1 22.02 0.71 5.31
C ARG A 1 20.71 1.48 5.18
N TYR A 2 19.60 0.78 5.01
CA TYR A 2 18.29 1.39 5.16
C TYR A 2 18.16 1.84 6.62
N ARG A 3 17.82 3.12 6.86
CA ARG A 3 17.47 3.58 8.19
C ARG A 3 16.24 2.77 8.61
N GLU A 4 16.35 2.06 9.72
CA GLU A 4 15.17 1.50 10.38
C GLU A 4 14.21 2.67 10.61
N ASN A 5 12.98 2.51 10.15
CA ASN A 5 11.98 3.52 10.41
C ASN A 5 11.56 3.36 11.88
N GLU A 6 12.19 4.12 12.76
CA GLU A 6 11.98 4.11 14.21
C GLU A 6 10.53 4.47 14.58
N ASN A 7 9.74 4.92 13.60
CA ASN A 7 8.38 5.38 13.79
C ASN A 7 7.31 4.27 13.64
N ILE A 8 7.70 3.04 13.31
CA ILE A 8 6.76 1.91 13.25
C ILE A 8 6.80 1.14 14.56
N MET A 9 5.67 1.14 15.27
CA MET A 9 5.48 0.43 16.52
C MET A 9 4.53 -0.74 16.34
N LEU A 10 4.95 -1.91 16.78
CA LEU A 10 4.10 -3.08 16.86
C LEU A 10 3.47 -3.17 18.24
N ALA A 11 2.15 -3.32 18.32
CA ALA A 11 1.48 -3.56 19.59
C ALA A 11 2.08 -4.79 20.27
N SER A 12 2.24 -4.76 21.59
CA SER A 12 2.98 -5.78 22.34
C SER A 12 2.41 -7.19 22.17
N ASP A 13 1.10 -7.32 22.11
CA ASP A 13 0.35 -8.56 21.89
C ASP A 13 0.39 -9.07 20.45
N SER A 14 0.82 -8.23 19.53
CA SER A 14 0.85 -8.49 18.07
C SER A 14 2.26 -8.71 17.54
N ARG A 15 3.29 -8.39 18.33
CA ARG A 15 4.69 -8.33 17.90
C ARG A 15 5.18 -9.66 17.32
N GLU A 16 4.93 -10.76 18.00
CA GLU A 16 5.40 -12.10 17.59
C GLU A 16 4.90 -12.46 16.16
N LYS A 17 3.68 -12.04 15.82
CA LYS A 17 3.07 -12.32 14.52
C LYS A 17 3.48 -11.33 13.43
N LEU A 18 3.70 -10.08 13.81
CA LEU A 18 3.93 -8.99 12.85
C LEU A 18 5.42 -8.76 12.53
N GLU A 19 6.31 -8.99 13.48
CA GLU A 19 7.74 -8.72 13.31
C GLU A 19 8.35 -9.48 12.12
N PRO A 20 8.09 -10.80 11.93
CA PRO A 20 8.60 -11.51 10.75
C PRO A 20 8.06 -10.97 9.43
N LEU A 21 6.81 -10.52 9.39
CA LEU A 21 6.19 -9.94 8.19
C LEU A 21 6.83 -8.60 7.84
N LEU A 22 7.01 -7.75 8.83
CA LEU A 22 7.64 -6.44 8.65
C LEU A 22 9.10 -6.57 8.23
N ASP A 23 9.84 -7.50 8.83
CA ASP A 23 11.23 -7.77 8.49
C ASP A 23 11.38 -8.28 7.04
N SER A 24 10.47 -9.15 6.61
CA SER A 24 10.42 -9.61 5.22
C SER A 24 10.21 -8.43 4.24
N LEU A 25 9.30 -7.53 4.54
CA LEU A 25 9.04 -6.33 3.73
C LEU A 25 10.23 -5.36 3.72
N ARG A 26 10.90 -5.17 4.84
CA ARG A 26 12.09 -4.30 4.94
C ARG A 26 13.26 -4.80 4.10
N GLN A 27 13.38 -6.09 3.90
CA GLN A 27 14.41 -6.70 3.05
C GLN A 27 14.12 -6.56 1.56
N ASP A 28 12.86 -6.33 1.18
CA ASP A 28 12.46 -6.06 -0.19
C ASP A 28 12.82 -4.63 -0.60
N CYS A 29 13.44 -4.46 -1.77
CA CYS A 29 13.90 -3.15 -2.24
C CYS A 29 12.75 -2.15 -2.43
N MET A 30 11.61 -2.59 -2.97
CA MET A 30 10.44 -1.73 -3.20
C MET A 30 9.71 -1.45 -1.89
N ALA A 31 9.35 -2.50 -1.16
CA ALA A 31 8.63 -2.39 0.10
C ALA A 31 9.44 -1.62 1.15
N GLY A 32 10.75 -1.87 1.25
CA GLY A 32 11.64 -1.13 2.15
C GLY A 32 11.70 0.36 1.84
N LYS A 33 11.67 0.76 0.57
CA LYS A 33 11.60 2.18 0.18
C LYS A 33 10.26 2.82 0.56
N ILE A 34 9.15 2.12 0.36
CA ILE A 34 7.81 2.57 0.74
C ILE A 34 7.77 2.81 2.26
N ILE A 35 8.19 1.82 3.04
CA ILE A 35 8.26 1.91 4.50
C ILE A 35 9.14 3.09 4.94
N GLY A 36 10.32 3.23 4.35
CA GLY A 36 11.26 4.30 4.67
C GLY A 36 10.79 5.71 4.30
N SER A 37 9.80 5.83 3.42
CA SER A 37 9.22 7.11 2.99
C SER A 37 8.01 7.57 3.82
N ILE A 38 7.48 6.73 4.70
CA ILE A 38 6.37 7.10 5.58
C ILE A 38 6.85 8.16 6.57
N ARG A 39 6.12 9.27 6.64
CA ARG A 39 6.34 10.33 7.62
C ARG A 39 5.34 10.15 8.76
N GLY A 40 5.81 10.32 10.00
CA GLY A 40 4.97 10.19 11.18
C GLY A 40 5.00 8.78 11.80
N ASN A 41 4.16 8.55 12.78
CA ASN A 41 4.16 7.35 13.59
C ASN A 41 3.08 6.35 13.11
N VAL A 42 3.45 5.08 13.05
CA VAL A 42 2.53 4.01 12.66
C VAL A 42 2.47 2.97 13.76
N THR A 43 1.28 2.69 14.27
CA THR A 43 1.04 1.58 15.20
C THR A 43 0.32 0.46 14.47
N ILE A 44 0.86 -0.76 14.52
CA ILE A 44 0.28 -1.93 13.86
C ILE A 44 -0.23 -2.91 14.91
N ARG A 45 -1.49 -3.34 14.75
CA ARG A 45 -2.19 -4.28 15.65
C ARG A 45 -2.82 -5.42 14.87
N THR A 46 -2.97 -6.57 15.52
CA THR A 46 -3.71 -7.74 15.03
C THR A 46 -4.99 -7.95 15.83
N GLY A 47 -5.75 -8.99 15.49
CA GLY A 47 -6.92 -9.42 16.26
C GLY A 47 -8.23 -8.80 15.81
N PHE A 48 -8.27 -8.16 14.66
CA PHE A 48 -9.50 -7.61 14.08
C PHE A 48 -10.17 -8.63 13.15
N PHE A 49 -11.49 -8.62 13.12
CA PHE A 49 -12.26 -9.43 12.18
C PHE A 49 -12.43 -8.68 10.85
N GLY A 50 -12.43 -9.44 9.74
CA GLY A 50 -12.64 -8.89 8.41
C GLY A 50 -11.36 -8.42 7.72
N SER A 51 -11.48 -7.40 6.89
CA SER A 51 -10.37 -6.84 6.12
C SER A 51 -9.45 -5.98 6.99
N SER A 52 -8.17 -5.97 6.64
CA SER A 52 -7.22 -5.02 7.20
C SER A 52 -7.56 -3.60 6.77
N VAL A 53 -7.17 -2.61 7.57
CA VAL A 53 -7.45 -1.20 7.29
C VAL A 53 -6.37 -0.30 7.91
N MET A 54 -5.99 0.73 7.16
CA MET A 54 -5.17 1.84 7.65
C MET A 54 -6.09 3.01 8.05
N ILE A 55 -5.88 3.54 9.24
CA ILE A 55 -6.67 4.65 9.81
C ILE A 55 -5.72 5.77 10.20
N PRO A 56 -5.83 6.97 9.57
CA PRO A 56 -5.16 8.16 10.07
C PRO A 56 -5.77 8.56 11.42
N THR A 57 -4.94 8.80 12.43
CA THR A 57 -5.40 9.03 13.81
C THR A 57 -5.12 10.43 14.34
N ALA A 58 -4.08 11.08 13.84
CA ALA A 58 -3.73 12.45 14.21
C ALA A 58 -3.04 13.19 13.07
N TYR A 59 -3.08 14.52 13.14
CA TYR A 59 -2.43 15.40 12.18
C TYR A 59 -1.86 16.64 12.89
N THR A 60 -0.77 17.20 12.35
CA THR A 60 -0.17 18.44 12.84
C THR A 60 -0.64 19.64 12.04
N PHE A 61 -0.61 20.82 12.70
CA PHE A 61 -1.05 22.09 12.13
C PHE A 61 0.10 22.99 11.64
N GLU A 62 1.35 22.64 11.86
CA GLU A 62 2.51 23.44 11.42
C GLU A 62 2.59 23.47 9.89
N GLY A 63 2.24 24.61 9.30
CA GLY A 63 2.28 24.82 7.84
C GLY A 63 1.11 24.24 7.05
N GLY A 64 0.06 23.81 7.72
CA GLY A 64 -1.13 23.11 7.18
C GLY A 64 -1.36 21.79 7.90
N ALA A 65 -2.63 21.41 8.07
CA ALA A 65 -2.98 20.16 8.76
C ALA A 65 -2.68 18.96 7.88
N VAL A 66 -1.59 18.25 8.16
CA VAL A 66 -1.22 17.03 7.45
C VAL A 66 -1.24 15.81 8.38
N TRP A 67 -1.62 14.65 7.84
CA TRP A 67 -1.62 13.41 8.59
C TRP A 67 -0.21 12.96 8.95
N ASP A 68 0.02 12.63 10.22
CA ASP A 68 1.31 12.21 10.76
C ASP A 68 1.25 11.10 11.81
N ASP A 69 0.07 10.65 12.20
CA ASP A 69 -0.13 9.47 13.03
C ASP A 69 -1.14 8.52 12.38
N PHE A 70 -0.82 7.23 12.42
CA PHE A 70 -1.58 6.19 11.74
C PHE A 70 -1.71 4.95 12.60
N GLU A 71 -2.82 4.23 12.45
CA GLU A 71 -3.03 2.90 12.98
C GLU A 71 -3.34 1.94 11.83
N ILE A 72 -2.62 0.83 11.75
CA ILE A 72 -2.95 -0.28 10.88
C ILE A 72 -3.57 -1.38 11.73
N ARG A 73 -4.79 -1.75 11.41
CA ARG A 73 -5.52 -2.86 11.99
C ARG A 73 -5.49 -4.04 11.03
N MET A 74 -4.70 -5.05 11.38
CA MET A 74 -4.63 -6.26 10.58
C MET A 74 -5.84 -7.15 10.87
N GLY A 75 -6.55 -7.51 9.79
CA GLY A 75 -7.71 -8.38 9.84
C GLY A 75 -7.34 -9.86 9.92
N SER A 76 -8.28 -10.73 9.52
CA SER A 76 -8.12 -12.17 9.56
C SER A 76 -7.04 -12.71 8.62
N ARG A 77 -6.75 -11.99 7.54
CA ARG A 77 -5.66 -12.31 6.63
C ARG A 77 -4.38 -11.62 7.10
N LEU A 78 -3.50 -12.40 7.74
CA LEU A 78 -2.25 -11.91 8.30
C LEU A 78 -1.08 -12.43 7.46
N ASP A 79 -0.67 -11.66 6.47
CA ASP A 79 0.47 -11.92 5.60
C ASP A 79 1.21 -10.62 5.23
N ASP A 80 2.42 -10.75 4.70
CA ASP A 80 3.26 -9.63 4.28
C ASP A 80 2.62 -8.83 3.14
N ILE A 81 1.90 -9.47 2.24
CA ILE A 81 1.24 -8.85 1.09
C ILE A 81 0.14 -7.88 1.57
N THR A 82 -0.70 -8.31 2.50
CA THR A 82 -1.76 -7.50 3.09
C THR A 82 -1.17 -6.35 3.92
N LEU A 83 -0.12 -6.62 4.69
CA LEU A 83 0.59 -5.59 5.45
C LEU A 83 1.21 -4.54 4.53
N LEU A 84 1.81 -4.94 3.40
CA LEU A 84 2.36 -4.00 2.42
C LEU A 84 1.28 -3.07 1.84
N GLU A 85 0.09 -3.58 1.53
CA GLU A 85 -1.01 -2.76 1.02
C GLU A 85 -1.39 -1.65 2.01
N GLU A 86 -1.52 -1.98 3.29
CA GLU A 86 -1.84 -1.00 4.33
C GLU A 86 -0.69 -0.01 4.59
N LEU A 87 0.55 -0.46 4.56
CA LEU A 87 1.72 0.42 4.63
C LEU A 87 1.83 1.34 3.41
N PHE A 88 1.42 0.88 2.24
CA PHE A 88 1.36 1.72 1.04
C PHE A 88 0.29 2.81 1.19
N HIS A 89 -0.90 2.49 1.68
CA HIS A 89 -1.91 3.49 2.01
C HIS A 89 -1.42 4.50 3.05
N THR A 90 -0.65 4.04 4.03
CA THR A 90 0.00 4.93 5.00
C THR A 90 0.97 5.89 4.32
N HIS A 91 1.81 5.38 3.42
CA HIS A 91 2.71 6.20 2.60
C HIS A 91 1.95 7.25 1.78
N GLN A 92 0.85 6.85 1.13
CA GLN A 92 0.03 7.76 0.33
C GLN A 92 -0.63 8.87 1.15
N CYS A 93 -1.06 8.55 2.38
CA CYS A 93 -1.71 9.48 3.30
C CYS A 93 -0.73 10.41 4.01
N SER A 94 0.46 9.92 4.29
CA SER A 94 1.50 10.61 5.07
C SER A 94 1.91 11.93 4.45
N GLY A 95 1.81 13.01 5.23
CA GLY A 95 2.16 14.35 4.78
C GLY A 95 1.14 15.03 3.87
N LYS A 96 -0.05 14.46 3.71
CA LYS A 96 -1.17 15.06 2.98
C LYS A 96 -2.23 15.61 3.92
N THR A 97 -2.96 16.62 3.47
CA THR A 97 -4.16 17.07 4.17
C THR A 97 -5.29 16.05 4.03
N PRO A 98 -6.28 16.06 4.94
CA PRO A 98 -7.46 15.18 4.84
C PRO A 98 -8.21 15.33 3.51
N GLU A 99 -8.28 16.53 2.98
CA GLU A 99 -8.96 16.82 1.70
C GLU A 99 -8.19 16.28 0.51
N GLU A 100 -6.87 16.51 0.48
CA GLU A 100 -6.01 15.97 -0.59
C GLU A 100 -6.08 14.44 -0.65
N TYR A 101 -5.98 13.76 0.51
CA TYR A 101 -6.03 12.30 0.55
C TYR A 101 -7.40 11.76 0.11
N ARG A 102 -8.49 12.37 0.57
CA ARG A 102 -9.86 11.97 0.19
C ARG A 102 -10.14 12.24 -1.28
N GLY A 103 -9.66 13.36 -1.81
CA GLY A 103 -9.81 13.73 -3.22
C GLY A 103 -9.14 12.76 -4.19
N MET A 104 -8.13 12.01 -3.73
CA MET A 104 -7.36 11.05 -4.54
C MET A 104 -7.77 9.58 -4.31
N ARG A 105 -8.91 9.32 -3.71
CA ARG A 105 -9.29 7.96 -3.26
C ARG A 105 -9.12 6.89 -4.34
N LEU A 106 -9.66 7.11 -5.53
CA LEU A 106 -9.56 6.13 -6.62
C LEU A 106 -8.11 5.92 -7.07
N ASN A 107 -7.34 7.00 -7.20
CA ASN A 107 -5.93 6.93 -7.56
C ASN A 107 -5.13 6.17 -6.49
N ASN A 108 -5.42 6.43 -5.22
CA ASN A 108 -4.77 5.73 -4.11
C ASN A 108 -5.04 4.21 -4.16
N GLU A 109 -6.27 3.81 -4.48
CA GLU A 109 -6.61 2.38 -4.64
C GLU A 109 -5.90 1.74 -5.83
N ILE A 110 -5.84 2.42 -6.98
CA ILE A 110 -5.13 1.92 -8.17
C ILE A 110 -3.65 1.72 -7.86
N GLU A 111 -3.01 2.71 -7.27
CA GLU A 111 -1.58 2.65 -6.93
C GLU A 111 -1.29 1.57 -5.88
N ALA A 112 -2.13 1.44 -4.86
CA ALA A 112 -1.98 0.40 -3.84
C ALA A 112 -2.15 -1.01 -4.44
N LYS A 113 -3.12 -1.21 -5.30
CA LYS A 113 -3.31 -2.48 -6.03
C LYS A 113 -2.17 -2.76 -6.99
N LEU A 114 -1.62 -1.75 -7.63
CA LEU A 114 -0.44 -1.91 -8.48
C LEU A 114 0.80 -2.33 -7.67
N CYS A 115 1.04 -1.69 -6.53
CA CYS A 115 2.09 -2.08 -5.60
C CYS A 115 1.93 -3.54 -5.15
N TRP A 116 0.72 -3.92 -4.74
CA TRP A 116 0.34 -5.28 -4.39
C TRP A 116 0.60 -6.28 -5.53
N TYR A 117 0.21 -5.93 -6.76
CA TYR A 117 0.43 -6.74 -7.95
C TYR A 117 1.92 -6.94 -8.23
N MET A 118 2.69 -5.87 -8.23
CA MET A 118 4.14 -5.90 -8.48
C MET A 118 4.89 -6.74 -7.44
N TYR A 119 4.56 -6.59 -6.18
CA TYR A 119 5.17 -7.37 -5.09
C TYR A 119 4.88 -8.86 -5.25
N ARG A 120 3.64 -9.22 -5.52
CA ARG A 120 3.23 -10.61 -5.73
C ARG A 120 3.91 -11.26 -6.93
N LEU A 121 4.04 -10.53 -8.04
CA LEU A 121 4.82 -11.02 -9.19
C LEU A 121 6.26 -11.32 -8.79
N LYS A 122 6.88 -10.41 -8.06
CA LYS A 122 8.27 -10.54 -7.63
C LYS A 122 8.51 -11.77 -6.75
N ILE A 123 7.62 -12.05 -5.82
CA ILE A 123 7.73 -13.23 -4.94
C ILE A 123 7.16 -14.52 -5.54
N GLY A 124 6.70 -14.48 -6.79
CA GLY A 124 6.14 -15.65 -7.48
C GLY A 124 4.77 -16.10 -6.98
N ASN A 125 4.05 -15.25 -6.23
CA ASN A 125 2.71 -15.57 -5.71
C ASN A 125 1.61 -15.00 -6.62
N THR A 126 1.25 -15.72 -7.67
CA THR A 126 0.23 -15.31 -8.65
C THR A 126 -1.15 -15.93 -8.42
N THR A 127 -1.31 -16.73 -7.38
CA THR A 127 -2.58 -17.40 -7.06
C THR A 127 -3.69 -16.39 -6.75
N GLY A 128 -4.83 -16.52 -7.43
CA GLY A 128 -5.99 -15.68 -7.19
C GLY A 128 -5.86 -14.23 -7.66
N PHE A 129 -4.95 -13.90 -8.56
CA PHE A 129 -4.81 -12.56 -9.13
C PHE A 129 -6.12 -12.06 -9.72
N GLU A 130 -6.77 -12.85 -10.57
CA GLU A 130 -8.02 -12.46 -11.22
C GLU A 130 -9.11 -12.13 -10.21
N LYS A 131 -9.29 -12.98 -9.21
CA LYS A 131 -10.30 -12.75 -8.16
C LYS A 131 -10.09 -11.43 -7.40
N ASN A 132 -8.83 -11.07 -7.14
CA ASN A 132 -8.49 -9.89 -6.35
C ASN A 132 -8.42 -8.60 -7.17
N LEU A 133 -8.37 -8.71 -8.50
CA LEU A 133 -8.26 -7.59 -9.43
C LEU A 133 -9.51 -7.37 -10.28
N GLY A 134 -10.64 -8.00 -9.95
CA GLY A 134 -11.89 -7.83 -10.70
C GLY A 134 -11.99 -8.68 -11.97
N GLY A 135 -11.35 -9.86 -11.98
CA GLY A 135 -11.36 -10.78 -13.10
C GLY A 135 -10.15 -10.66 -14.03
N SER A 136 -10.25 -11.28 -15.20
CA SER A 136 -9.18 -11.28 -16.22
C SER A 136 -8.91 -9.88 -16.77
N GLU A 137 -9.95 -9.06 -16.95
CA GLU A 137 -9.82 -7.68 -17.42
C GLU A 137 -9.00 -6.83 -16.46
N GLY A 138 -9.27 -6.95 -15.16
CA GLY A 138 -8.51 -6.26 -14.13
C GLY A 138 -7.05 -6.72 -14.07
N ARG A 139 -6.83 -8.02 -14.16
CA ARG A 139 -5.46 -8.56 -14.25
C ARG A 139 -4.72 -7.98 -15.46
N ASP A 140 -5.34 -7.93 -16.62
CA ASP A 140 -4.73 -7.42 -17.84
C ASP A 140 -4.44 -5.91 -17.73
N ALA A 141 -5.35 -5.13 -17.15
CA ALA A 141 -5.16 -3.71 -16.90
C ALA A 141 -3.94 -3.45 -16.00
N PHE A 142 -3.83 -4.16 -14.88
CA PHE A 142 -2.68 -4.00 -13.97
C PHE A 142 -1.37 -4.51 -14.57
N ASN A 143 -1.40 -5.57 -15.39
CA ASN A 143 -0.23 -6.01 -16.13
C ASN A 143 0.24 -4.95 -17.14
N ASN A 144 -0.68 -4.31 -17.86
CA ASN A 144 -0.35 -3.24 -18.79
C ASN A 144 0.26 -2.02 -18.07
N LEU A 145 -0.28 -1.64 -16.91
CA LEU A 145 0.32 -0.58 -16.07
C LEU A 145 1.75 -0.94 -15.66
N TYR A 146 1.94 -2.17 -15.19
CA TYR A 146 3.25 -2.66 -14.79
C TYR A 146 4.26 -2.62 -15.94
N GLU A 147 3.88 -3.07 -17.13
CA GLU A 147 4.74 -3.01 -18.32
C GLU A 147 5.09 -1.58 -18.70
N CYS A 148 4.14 -0.65 -18.64
CA CYS A 148 4.39 0.78 -18.87
C CYS A 148 5.41 1.35 -17.88
N ILE A 149 5.34 0.97 -16.60
CA ILE A 149 6.32 1.40 -15.59
C ILE A 149 7.70 0.84 -15.89
N LEU A 150 7.80 -0.45 -16.23
CA LEU A 150 9.08 -1.09 -16.58
C LEU A 150 9.74 -0.44 -17.79
N SER A 151 8.96 -0.10 -18.80
CA SER A 151 9.45 0.56 -20.02
C SER A 151 9.61 2.08 -19.91
N LYS A 152 9.34 2.66 -18.72
CA LYS A 152 9.32 4.10 -18.43
C LYS A 152 8.35 4.90 -19.31
N ASP A 153 7.26 4.29 -19.69
CA ASP A 153 6.25 4.78 -20.60
C ASP A 153 5.08 5.49 -19.85
N THR A 154 5.39 6.16 -18.76
CA THR A 154 4.40 6.72 -17.82
C THR A 154 3.73 8.02 -18.27
N GLY A 155 4.16 8.60 -19.38
CA GLY A 155 3.55 9.84 -19.94
C GLY A 155 2.81 9.61 -21.25
N THR A 156 2.54 8.37 -21.65
CA THR A 156 2.00 8.00 -22.94
C THR A 156 0.51 7.74 -22.90
N GLU A 157 -0.13 7.74 -24.09
CA GLU A 157 -1.52 7.33 -24.25
C GLU A 157 -1.74 5.89 -23.76
N ARG A 158 -0.81 4.98 -24.02
CA ARG A 158 -0.85 3.60 -23.54
C ARG A 158 -0.95 3.53 -22.02
N PHE A 159 -0.17 4.33 -21.29
CA PHE A 159 -0.26 4.39 -19.83
C PHE A 159 -1.62 4.94 -19.38
N ASN A 160 -2.11 6.00 -19.99
CA ASN A 160 -3.38 6.61 -19.65
C ASN A 160 -4.55 5.64 -19.90
N ASP A 161 -4.52 4.88 -20.98
CA ASP A 161 -5.53 3.87 -21.28
C ASP A 161 -5.49 2.72 -20.26
N ALA A 162 -4.30 2.19 -19.95
CA ALA A 162 -4.15 1.16 -18.93
C ALA A 162 -4.62 1.64 -17.54
N TYR A 163 -4.35 2.90 -17.19
CA TYR A 163 -4.81 3.50 -15.95
C TYR A 163 -6.33 3.65 -15.90
N ARG A 164 -6.95 4.03 -17.01
CA ARG A 164 -8.42 4.13 -17.13
C ARG A 164 -9.07 2.75 -17.00
N ASP A 165 -8.52 1.74 -17.65
CA ASP A 165 -9.02 0.36 -17.56
C ASP A 165 -8.94 -0.17 -16.12
N ALA A 166 -7.84 0.10 -15.41
CA ALA A 166 -7.70 -0.23 -14.01
C ALA A 166 -8.72 0.51 -13.12
N ALA A 167 -8.97 1.79 -13.40
CA ALA A 167 -9.97 2.59 -12.70
C ALA A 167 -11.39 2.03 -12.89
N ASP A 168 -11.73 1.60 -14.10
CA ASP A 168 -13.06 1.06 -14.40
C ASP A 168 -13.33 -0.26 -13.69
N VAL A 169 -12.29 -1.08 -13.48
CA VAL A 169 -12.39 -2.35 -12.73
C VAL A 169 -12.58 -2.12 -11.23
N LEU A 170 -12.02 -1.04 -10.66
CA LEU A 170 -12.08 -0.75 -9.22
C LEU A 170 -13.29 0.11 -8.81
N ARG A 171 -14.10 0.59 -9.75
CA ARG A 171 -15.36 1.31 -9.48
C ARG A 171 -16.50 0.37 -9.18
#